data_f4183ab66847b8c99097b48b111f39dc
#
_entry.id   f4183ab66847b8c99097b48b111f39dc
#
_cell.length_a   1.000
_cell.length_b   1.000
_cell.length_c   1.000
_cell.angle_alpha   90.00
_cell.angle_beta   90.00
_cell.angle_gamma   90.00
#
_symmetry.space_group_name_H-M   'P 1'
#
loop_
_entity.id
_entity.type
_entity.pdbx_description
1 polymer ?
#
loop_
_entity_poly.entity_id
_entity_poly.type
_entity_poly.pdbx_seq_one_letter_code
_entity_poly.pdbx_strand_id
1 'polypeptide(L)'
;ACEKLKEKYQDRIEIVLMGNSSEELISQFPFKVNTLGYISDQDSMISAYACADMFVIPSLEDNLPNTIMESMACGTPCVGFETGGIPEMIDHLKNGYVAKYKDTNDLAVGIKWIIDNQETFRFSEACVRKVHDCYRESVIAEKYIALYQSLCNKRK
;
A
#
# COMPACT_ATOMS: atom_id res chain seq x y z
N ALA A 1 2.18 -14.82 7.05
CA ALA A 1 1.84 -13.62 7.82
C ALA A 1 0.53 -13.81 8.60
N CYS A 2 -0.59 -14.09 7.93
CA CYS A 2 -1.93 -14.14 8.53
C CYS A 2 -2.06 -15.11 9.71
N GLU A 3 -1.49 -16.32 9.64
CA GLU A 3 -1.53 -17.30 10.72
C GLU A 3 -0.97 -16.73 12.05
N LYS A 4 0.14 -16.01 11.97
CA LYS A 4 0.77 -15.38 13.14
C LYS A 4 -0.07 -14.27 13.76
N LEU A 5 -0.83 -13.56 12.92
CA LEU A 5 -1.74 -12.52 13.38
C LEU A 5 -2.98 -13.11 14.04
N LYS A 6 -3.45 -14.29 13.57
CA LYS A 6 -4.62 -14.98 14.12
C LYS A 6 -4.45 -15.32 15.61
N GLU A 7 -3.25 -15.74 16.01
CA GLU A 7 -2.96 -16.05 17.42
C GLU A 7 -3.23 -14.86 18.35
N LYS A 8 -2.89 -13.64 17.89
CA LYS A 8 -3.05 -12.42 18.71
C LYS A 8 -4.40 -11.73 18.53
N TYR A 9 -4.86 -11.62 17.29
CA TYR A 9 -6.01 -10.75 16.97
C TYR A 9 -7.33 -11.52 16.79
N GLN A 10 -7.27 -12.85 16.68
CA GLN A 10 -8.45 -13.72 16.55
C GLN A 10 -9.42 -13.24 15.45
N ASP A 11 -10.65 -12.87 15.80
CA ASP A 11 -11.68 -12.42 14.86
C ASP A 11 -11.75 -10.89 14.72
N ARG A 12 -10.74 -10.16 15.19
CA ARG A 12 -10.66 -8.70 15.10
C ARG A 12 -10.14 -8.19 13.76
N ILE A 13 -9.67 -9.09 12.90
CA ILE A 13 -9.18 -8.75 11.55
C ILE A 13 -10.18 -9.31 10.54
N GLU A 14 -10.58 -8.47 9.61
CA GLU A 14 -11.27 -8.86 8.39
C GLU A 14 -10.38 -8.52 7.19
N ILE A 15 -10.40 -9.35 6.16
CA ILE A 15 -9.65 -9.15 4.93
C ILE A 15 -10.62 -8.73 3.84
N VAL A 16 -10.28 -7.68 3.12
CA VAL A 16 -10.98 -7.26 1.91
C VAL A 16 -10.08 -7.54 0.71
N LEU A 17 -10.54 -8.35 -0.23
CA LEU A 17 -9.84 -8.64 -1.46
C LEU A 17 -10.47 -7.86 -2.62
N MET A 18 -9.66 -7.06 -3.31
CA MET A 18 -10.00 -6.42 -4.57
C MET A 18 -9.41 -7.20 -5.73
N GLY A 19 -10.18 -7.35 -6.80
CA GLY A 19 -9.79 -8.13 -7.97
C GLY A 19 -10.31 -9.55 -7.94
N ASN A 20 -9.88 -10.35 -8.91
CA ASN A 20 -10.31 -11.74 -9.02
C ASN A 20 -9.58 -12.61 -8.01
N SER A 21 -10.32 -13.36 -7.23
CA SER A 21 -9.80 -14.32 -6.25
C SER A 21 -10.54 -15.65 -6.37
N SER A 22 -9.81 -16.76 -6.27
CA SER A 22 -10.41 -18.09 -6.26
C SER A 22 -10.88 -18.47 -4.85
N GLU A 23 -11.89 -19.34 -4.77
CA GLU A 23 -12.34 -19.90 -3.48
C GLU A 23 -11.19 -20.64 -2.75
N GLU A 24 -10.31 -21.29 -3.50
CA GLU A 24 -9.12 -21.95 -2.96
C GLU A 24 -8.19 -20.94 -2.26
N LEU A 25 -7.95 -19.77 -2.86
CA LEU A 25 -7.16 -18.71 -2.22
C LEU A 25 -7.86 -18.18 -0.98
N ILE A 26 -9.16 -17.92 -1.05
CA ILE A 26 -9.95 -17.39 0.06
C ILE A 26 -9.91 -18.34 1.26
N SER A 27 -10.02 -19.65 1.02
CA SER A 27 -10.00 -20.67 2.09
C SER A 27 -8.66 -20.78 2.83
N GLN A 28 -7.58 -20.24 2.29
CA GLN A 28 -6.26 -20.24 2.95
C GLN A 28 -6.12 -19.13 4.01
N PHE A 29 -7.02 -18.16 4.04
CA PHE A 29 -6.95 -17.11 5.05
C PHE A 29 -7.59 -17.56 6.36
N PRO A 30 -6.94 -17.34 7.51
CA PRO A 30 -7.48 -17.68 8.81
C PRO A 30 -8.51 -16.67 9.35
N PHE A 31 -8.83 -15.65 8.57
CA PHE A 31 -9.74 -14.56 8.89
C PHE A 31 -10.95 -14.56 7.97
N LYS A 32 -11.99 -13.83 8.38
CA LYS A 32 -13.11 -13.55 7.49
C LYS A 32 -12.62 -12.74 6.28
N VAL A 33 -12.98 -13.21 5.09
CA VAL A 33 -12.62 -12.57 3.82
C VAL A 33 -13.89 -12.04 3.15
N ASN A 34 -13.84 -10.78 2.77
CA ASN A 34 -14.86 -10.12 1.96
C ASN A 34 -14.26 -9.86 0.57
N THR A 35 -14.89 -10.32 -0.48
CA THR A 35 -14.42 -10.12 -1.86
C THR A 35 -15.24 -9.04 -2.55
N LEU A 36 -14.58 -8.05 -3.12
CA LEU A 36 -15.23 -6.97 -3.88
C LEU A 36 -15.23 -7.23 -5.38
N GLY A 37 -14.52 -8.28 -5.84
CA GLY A 37 -14.35 -8.55 -7.25
C GLY A 37 -13.56 -7.45 -7.98
N TYR A 38 -13.75 -7.35 -9.29
CA TYR A 38 -13.12 -6.30 -10.09
C TYR A 38 -13.91 -4.99 -9.94
N ILE A 39 -13.24 -3.96 -9.44
CA ILE A 39 -13.80 -2.61 -9.30
C ILE A 39 -13.35 -1.78 -10.49
N SER A 40 -14.29 -1.24 -11.26
CA SER A 40 -14.00 -0.41 -12.43
C SER A 40 -14.32 1.07 -12.25
N ASP A 41 -15.13 1.41 -11.26
CA ASP A 41 -15.50 2.78 -10.96
C ASP A 41 -14.65 3.37 -9.82
N GLN A 42 -14.35 4.66 -9.97
CA GLN A 42 -13.46 5.37 -9.08
C GLN A 42 -14.04 5.53 -7.65
N ASP A 43 -15.34 5.76 -7.54
CA ASP A 43 -15.97 6.02 -6.23
C ASP A 43 -15.95 4.77 -5.35
N SER A 44 -16.23 3.60 -5.94
CA SER A 44 -16.12 2.31 -5.25
C SER A 44 -14.68 2.00 -4.83
N MET A 45 -13.71 2.33 -5.69
CA MET A 45 -12.29 2.12 -5.39
C MET A 45 -11.81 3.01 -4.24
N ILE A 46 -12.17 4.31 -4.26
CA ILE A 46 -11.90 5.25 -3.17
C ILE A 46 -12.53 4.74 -1.87
N SER A 47 -13.80 4.30 -1.94
CA SER A 47 -14.51 3.78 -0.77
C SER A 47 -13.83 2.54 -0.19
N ALA A 48 -13.37 1.62 -1.05
CA ALA A 48 -12.67 0.42 -0.63
C ALA A 48 -11.34 0.72 0.08
N TYR A 49 -10.54 1.65 -0.44
CA TYR A 49 -9.31 2.09 0.24
C TYR A 49 -9.62 2.85 1.53
N ALA A 50 -10.55 3.80 1.50
CA ALA A 50 -10.84 4.67 2.63
C ALA A 50 -11.49 3.94 3.83
N CYS A 51 -12.17 2.81 3.60
CA CYS A 51 -12.75 2.01 4.69
C CYS A 51 -11.73 1.04 5.33
N ALA A 52 -10.56 0.83 4.70
CA ALA A 52 -9.55 -0.07 5.21
C ALA A 52 -8.59 0.63 6.18
N ASP A 53 -8.21 -0.06 7.25
CA ASP A 53 -7.21 0.43 8.20
C ASP A 53 -5.80 0.40 7.61
N MET A 54 -5.55 -0.45 6.62
CA MET A 54 -4.30 -0.55 5.88
C MET A 54 -4.48 -1.28 4.55
N PHE A 55 -3.58 -1.03 3.63
CA PHE A 55 -3.44 -1.78 2.38
C PHE A 55 -2.19 -2.66 2.43
N VAL A 56 -2.34 -3.96 2.15
CA VAL A 56 -1.23 -4.91 2.12
C VAL A 56 -0.96 -5.33 0.68
N ILE A 57 0.25 -5.08 0.20
CA ILE A 57 0.71 -5.44 -1.14
C ILE A 57 1.87 -6.43 -1.05
N PRO A 58 1.60 -7.75 -1.09
CA PRO A 58 2.63 -8.78 -0.97
C PRO A 58 3.27 -9.13 -2.32
N SER A 59 3.37 -8.17 -3.23
CA SER A 59 4.00 -8.36 -4.54
C SER A 59 5.46 -8.76 -4.38
N LEU A 60 5.87 -9.76 -5.17
CA LEU A 60 7.26 -10.19 -5.23
C LEU A 60 8.05 -9.44 -6.31
N GLU A 61 7.35 -8.90 -7.30
CA GLU A 61 7.90 -8.07 -8.38
C GLU A 61 6.88 -7.00 -8.71
N ASP A 62 7.28 -5.73 -8.58
CA ASP A 62 6.47 -4.60 -8.97
C ASP A 62 7.39 -3.39 -9.18
N ASN A 63 7.19 -2.64 -10.25
CA ASN A 63 8.06 -1.51 -10.53
C ASN A 63 7.69 -0.28 -9.68
N LEU A 64 6.44 0.19 -9.83
CA LEU A 64 5.91 1.34 -9.09
C LEU A 64 4.38 1.20 -9.01
N PRO A 65 3.85 0.41 -8.05
CA PRO A 65 2.45 0.03 -8.03
C PRO A 65 1.53 1.24 -7.77
N ASN A 66 0.67 1.55 -8.72
CA ASN A 66 -0.32 2.62 -8.59
C ASN A 66 -1.25 2.39 -7.39
N THR A 67 -1.52 1.14 -7.03
CA THR A 67 -2.37 0.79 -5.89
C THR A 67 -1.86 1.31 -4.55
N ILE A 68 -0.53 1.44 -4.37
CA ILE A 68 0.04 2.10 -3.19
C ILE A 68 -0.30 3.60 -3.21
N MET A 69 -0.11 4.24 -4.36
CA MET A 69 -0.40 5.68 -4.50
C MET A 69 -1.89 5.97 -4.29
N GLU A 70 -2.76 5.14 -4.86
CA GLU A 70 -4.23 5.24 -4.71
C GLU A 70 -4.65 5.06 -3.24
N SER A 71 -4.16 4.02 -2.58
CA SER A 71 -4.40 3.77 -1.16
C SER A 71 -3.95 4.95 -0.29
N MET A 72 -2.71 5.42 -0.49
CA MET A 72 -2.16 6.53 0.28
C MET A 72 -2.86 7.86 -0.03
N ALA A 73 -3.36 8.07 -1.24
CA ALA A 73 -4.19 9.23 -1.58
C ALA A 73 -5.50 9.24 -0.79
N CYS A 74 -6.05 8.07 -0.49
CA CYS A 74 -7.21 7.90 0.39
C CYS A 74 -6.85 7.97 1.89
N GLY A 75 -5.59 8.17 2.24
CA GLY A 75 -5.10 8.25 3.62
C GLY A 75 -4.82 6.90 4.26
N THR A 76 -4.81 5.82 3.51
CA THR A 76 -4.66 4.45 4.00
C THR A 76 -3.20 4.01 3.93
N PRO A 77 -2.55 3.69 5.07
CA PRO A 77 -1.15 3.28 5.12
C PRO A 77 -0.94 1.93 4.44
N CYS A 78 0.28 1.73 3.92
CA CYS A 78 0.61 0.55 3.15
C CYS A 78 1.65 -0.34 3.84
N VAL A 79 1.52 -1.67 3.65
CA VAL A 79 2.53 -2.66 4.03
C VAL A 79 2.92 -3.44 2.78
N GLY A 80 4.20 -3.44 2.42
CA GLY A 80 4.69 -4.15 1.24
C GLY A 80 6.10 -4.70 1.44
N PHE A 81 6.54 -5.58 0.53
CA PHE A 81 7.92 -6.07 0.55
C PHE A 81 8.90 -5.05 -0.03
N GLU A 82 10.15 -5.12 0.41
CA GLU A 82 11.29 -4.40 -0.16
C GLU A 82 11.61 -4.95 -1.56
N THR A 83 10.83 -4.50 -2.56
CA THR A 83 11.02 -4.89 -3.97
C THR A 83 10.61 -3.74 -4.90
N GLY A 84 11.29 -3.63 -6.04
CA GLY A 84 11.02 -2.60 -7.05
C GLY A 84 10.97 -1.19 -6.49
N GLY A 85 9.92 -0.45 -6.80
CA GLY A 85 9.71 0.92 -6.31
C GLY A 85 8.93 1.03 -5.00
N ILE A 86 8.50 -0.08 -4.39
CA ILE A 86 7.75 -0.06 -3.12
C ILE A 86 8.49 0.72 -2.02
N PRO A 87 9.83 0.53 -1.81
CA PRO A 87 10.57 1.29 -0.79
C PRO A 87 10.66 2.80 -1.07
N GLU A 88 10.51 3.23 -2.32
CA GLU A 88 10.46 4.65 -2.66
C GLU A 88 9.10 5.27 -2.30
N MET A 89 8.03 4.49 -2.43
CA MET A 89 6.67 4.94 -2.20
C MET A 89 6.33 4.97 -0.71
N ILE A 90 6.75 3.96 0.05
CA ILE A 90 6.45 3.82 1.47
C ILE A 90 7.63 4.33 2.30
N ASP A 91 7.42 5.42 3.02
CA ASP A 91 8.36 5.89 4.05
C ASP A 91 8.20 5.00 5.29
N HIS A 92 9.13 4.04 5.45
CA HIS A 92 9.08 3.02 6.50
C HIS A 92 8.92 3.64 7.90
N LEU A 93 7.95 3.12 8.67
CA LEU A 93 7.57 3.58 10.00
C LEU A 93 7.04 5.03 10.06
N LYS A 94 6.53 5.57 8.93
CA LYS A 94 5.90 6.89 8.88
C LYS A 94 4.51 6.84 8.26
N ASN A 95 4.41 6.37 7.01
CA ASN A 95 3.15 6.23 6.29
C ASN A 95 2.85 4.77 5.91
N GLY A 96 3.66 3.84 6.42
CA GLY A 96 3.51 2.41 6.18
C GLY A 96 4.73 1.63 6.66
N TYR A 97 4.82 0.39 6.21
CA TYR A 97 5.89 -0.52 6.58
C TYR A 97 6.45 -1.24 5.35
N VAL A 98 7.76 -1.18 5.17
CA VAL A 98 8.48 -1.94 4.14
C VAL A 98 9.09 -3.16 4.83
N ALA A 99 8.55 -4.33 4.50
CA ALA A 99 9.02 -5.62 5.02
C ALA A 99 10.14 -6.16 4.15
N LYS A 100 11.06 -6.92 4.75
CA LYS A 100 12.13 -7.60 4.02
C LYS A 100 11.56 -8.50 2.93
N TYR A 101 12.22 -8.51 1.78
CA TYR A 101 11.79 -9.28 0.62
C TYR A 101 11.52 -10.74 0.95
N LYS A 102 10.32 -11.22 0.62
CA LYS A 102 9.83 -12.58 0.89
C LYS A 102 9.75 -12.99 2.37
N ASP A 103 10.05 -12.11 3.31
CA ASP A 103 9.94 -12.43 4.74
C ASP A 103 8.50 -12.23 5.23
N THR A 104 7.73 -13.32 5.27
CA THR A 104 6.35 -13.30 5.75
C THR A 104 6.24 -13.02 7.26
N ASN A 105 7.33 -13.20 8.03
CA ASN A 105 7.37 -12.85 9.44
C ASN A 105 7.47 -11.33 9.59
N ASP A 106 8.36 -10.73 8.82
CA ASP A 106 8.53 -9.27 8.82
C ASP A 106 7.29 -8.56 8.26
N LEU A 107 6.62 -9.15 7.26
CA LEU A 107 5.32 -8.67 6.78
C LEU A 107 4.26 -8.66 7.92
N ALA A 108 4.21 -9.74 8.72
CA ALA A 108 3.32 -9.80 9.88
C ALA A 108 3.68 -8.76 10.95
N VAL A 109 4.99 -8.49 11.15
CA VAL A 109 5.45 -7.41 12.04
C VAL A 109 4.96 -6.05 11.53
N GLY A 110 5.04 -5.79 10.22
CA GLY A 110 4.56 -4.55 9.62
C GLY A 110 3.07 -4.33 9.81
N ILE A 111 2.25 -5.35 9.55
CA ILE A 111 0.81 -5.31 9.77
C ILE A 111 0.51 -5.03 11.24
N LYS A 112 1.16 -5.78 12.15
CA LYS A 112 1.03 -5.59 13.59
C LYS A 112 1.42 -4.16 14.00
N TRP A 113 2.50 -3.62 13.46
CA TRP A 113 2.97 -2.29 13.80
C TRP A 113 1.92 -1.21 13.45
N ILE A 114 1.27 -1.31 12.29
CA ILE A 114 0.19 -0.38 11.94
C ILE A 114 -0.97 -0.52 12.92
N ILE A 115 -1.45 -1.74 13.19
CA ILE A 115 -2.57 -1.98 14.11
C ILE A 115 -2.28 -1.40 15.51
N ASP A 116 -1.08 -1.65 16.03
CA ASP A 116 -0.71 -1.23 17.39
C ASP A 116 -0.49 0.30 17.50
N ASN A 117 -0.36 1.03 16.37
CA ASN A 117 -0.07 2.46 16.35
C ASN A 117 -1.19 3.33 15.73
N GLN A 118 -2.34 2.78 15.41
CA GLN A 118 -3.44 3.51 14.76
C GLN A 118 -3.91 4.74 15.54
N GLU A 119 -3.95 4.67 16.87
CA GLU A 119 -4.40 5.77 17.73
C GLU A 119 -3.34 6.86 17.94
N THR A 120 -2.07 6.51 17.81
CA THR A 120 -0.95 7.41 18.13
C THR A 120 -0.32 8.05 16.90
N PHE A 121 -0.36 7.37 15.77
CA PHE A 121 0.21 7.83 14.51
C PHE A 121 -0.86 8.43 13.59
N ARG A 122 -0.54 9.59 13.02
CA ARG A 122 -1.38 10.22 11.99
C ARG A 122 -1.04 9.66 10.61
N PHE A 123 -1.28 8.37 10.40
CA PHE A 123 -0.97 7.70 9.15
C PHE A 123 -1.61 8.38 7.95
N SER A 124 -2.87 8.74 8.05
CA SER A 124 -3.63 9.36 6.97
C SER A 124 -2.98 10.66 6.49
N GLU A 125 -2.59 11.54 7.40
CA GLU A 125 -1.92 12.80 7.03
C GLU A 125 -0.56 12.55 6.35
N ALA A 126 0.20 11.56 6.85
CA ALA A 126 1.51 11.21 6.30
C ALA A 126 1.39 10.60 4.89
N CYS A 127 0.39 9.75 4.66
CA CYS A 127 0.08 9.14 3.38
C CYS A 127 -0.30 10.21 2.34
N VAL A 128 -1.30 11.03 2.66
CA VAL A 128 -1.78 12.09 1.75
C VAL A 128 -0.67 13.09 1.43
N ARG A 129 0.13 13.46 2.42
CA ARG A 129 1.28 14.36 2.22
C ARG A 129 2.30 13.76 1.25
N LYS A 130 2.66 12.48 1.42
CA LYS A 130 3.59 11.79 0.52
C LYS A 130 3.11 11.82 -0.93
N VAL A 131 1.83 11.50 -1.17
CA VAL A 131 1.24 11.53 -2.51
C VAL A 131 1.24 12.96 -3.07
N HIS A 132 0.80 13.93 -2.28
CA HIS A 132 0.76 15.32 -2.69
C HIS A 132 2.15 15.86 -3.07
N ASP A 133 3.18 15.56 -2.28
CA ASP A 133 4.51 16.15 -2.46
C ASP A 133 5.34 15.43 -3.52
N CYS A 134 5.07 14.13 -3.79
CA CYS A 134 5.90 13.32 -4.67
C CYS A 134 5.23 12.91 -5.98
N TYR A 135 3.90 12.72 -6.00
CA TYR A 135 3.20 12.00 -7.07
C TYR A 135 2.04 12.80 -7.72
N ARG A 136 1.67 13.97 -7.21
CA ARG A 136 0.67 14.77 -7.90
C ARG A 136 1.13 15.16 -9.31
N GLU A 137 0.21 15.28 -10.21
CA GLU A 137 0.43 15.50 -11.64
C GLU A 137 1.40 16.67 -11.93
N SER A 138 1.24 17.82 -11.25
CA SER A 138 2.11 18.99 -11.42
C SER A 138 3.57 18.70 -11.03
N VAL A 139 3.80 17.96 -9.94
CA VAL A 139 5.17 17.58 -9.49
C VAL A 139 5.83 16.64 -10.50
N ILE A 140 5.08 15.68 -11.02
CA ILE A 140 5.58 14.76 -12.03
C ILE A 140 5.88 15.50 -13.35
N ALA A 141 4.99 16.39 -13.78
CA ALA A 141 5.20 17.21 -14.97
C ALA A 141 6.47 18.07 -14.86
N GLU A 142 6.69 18.72 -13.71
CA GLU A 142 7.92 19.50 -13.46
C GLU A 142 9.18 18.64 -13.53
N LYS A 143 9.17 17.42 -12.98
CA LYS A 143 10.31 16.48 -13.09
C LYS A 143 10.62 16.13 -14.55
N TYR A 144 9.60 15.85 -15.36
CA TYR A 144 9.79 15.56 -16.78
C TYR A 144 10.32 16.77 -17.56
N ILE A 145 9.79 17.96 -17.30
CA ILE A 145 10.27 19.21 -17.94
C ILE A 145 11.74 19.42 -17.61
N ALA A 146 12.14 19.30 -16.34
CA ALA A 146 13.53 19.44 -15.92
C ALA A 146 14.44 18.42 -16.58
N LEU A 147 14.00 17.16 -16.69
CA LEU A 147 14.74 16.10 -17.38
C LEU A 147 14.97 16.45 -18.86
N TYR A 148 13.91 16.83 -19.58
CA TYR A 148 14.01 17.19 -20.99
C TYR A 148 14.92 18.40 -21.22
N GLN A 149 14.83 19.43 -20.40
CA GLN A 149 15.72 20.60 -20.45
C GLN A 149 17.19 20.20 -20.25
N SER A 150 17.46 19.29 -19.30
CA SER A 150 18.82 18.81 -19.05
C SER A 150 19.41 18.05 -20.23
N LEU A 151 18.59 17.27 -20.94
CA LEU A 151 19.02 16.53 -22.14
C LEU A 151 19.26 17.43 -23.35
N CYS A 152 18.43 18.46 -23.53
CA CYS A 152 18.60 19.44 -24.60
C CYS A 152 19.88 20.28 -24.41
N ASN A 153 20.22 20.63 -23.17
CA ASN A 153 21.40 21.41 -22.86
C ASN A 153 22.72 20.60 -23.02
N LYS A 154 22.67 19.27 -22.86
CA LYS A 154 23.86 18.40 -23.09
C LYS A 154 24.20 18.17 -24.57
N ARG A 155 23.32 18.57 -25.49
CA ARG A 155 23.52 18.44 -26.95
C ARG A 155 24.15 19.70 -27.60
N LYS A 156 24.43 20.73 -26.82
CA LYS A 156 25.20 21.91 -27.22
C LYS A 156 26.64 21.79 -26.71
#